data_e309f67eb317c4d2011dd8ccd4d57e97
#
_entry.id   e309f67eb317c4d2011dd8ccd4d57e97
#
_cell.length_a   1.000
_cell.length_b   1.000
_cell.length_c   1.000
_cell.angle_alpha   90.00
_cell.angle_beta   90.00
_cell.angle_gamma   90.00
#
_symmetry.space_group_name_H-M   'P 1'
#
loop_
_entity.id
_entity.type
_entity.pdbx_description
1 polymer ?
#
loop_
_entity_poly.entity_id
_entity_poly.type
_entity_poly.pdbx_seq_one_letter_code
_entity_poly.pdbx_strand_id
1 'polypeptide(L)'
;MSLLPVPMEVTSLNLSGVNLTFVAVVGVIALIALVMAMIFRREVLAANDGTPNMQSIARAVQEGASAYLGRQFRTLSVFAVAAFFLLLLLPVHASAEFSSLTLRICRSVAFLAGAVFSALIGFLGMWLAVRANVRVASAARDGGRDPAMRIAFRTGAHVGMATVGLGLFGASLVVFIFRGDAPTILEGFGFGAAMLAMFMRVGGGIFTKAADVGADLVGKVEKNIPEDDPRNAATIADNVGDNVGDCAGMAADLFESYAVTLVASLILGKAAFGEFGLVFPLIVPAIGVITAIIGVFLTRPRPGENGLKT
;
A
#
# COMPACT_ATOMS: atom_id res chain seq x y z
N MET A 1 -29.99 34.69 24.71
CA MET A 1 -30.07 33.19 24.76
C MET A 1 -28.64 32.69 24.59
N SER A 2 -27.94 32.57 25.73
CA SER A 2 -26.51 32.22 25.79
C SER A 2 -26.39 30.72 25.64
N LEU A 3 -25.79 30.24 24.53
CA LEU A 3 -25.33 28.88 24.37
C LEU A 3 -24.10 28.71 25.29
N LEU A 4 -24.33 28.27 26.52
CA LEU A 4 -23.28 27.77 27.38
C LEU A 4 -22.66 26.52 26.72
N PRO A 5 -21.32 26.43 26.61
CA PRO A 5 -20.71 25.19 26.20
C PRO A 5 -20.99 24.13 27.27
N VAL A 6 -21.66 23.06 26.86
CA VAL A 6 -21.79 21.86 27.70
C VAL A 6 -20.37 21.38 28.00
N PRO A 7 -19.94 21.27 29.27
CA PRO A 7 -18.65 20.69 29.58
C PRO A 7 -18.71 19.23 29.08
N MET A 8 -17.93 18.91 28.05
CA MET A 8 -17.66 17.52 27.71
C MET A 8 -16.90 16.91 28.89
N GLU A 9 -17.60 16.18 29.75
CA GLU A 9 -16.93 15.27 30.67
C GLU A 9 -16.05 14.36 29.81
N VAL A 10 -14.75 14.48 30.01
CA VAL A 10 -13.75 13.55 29.49
C VAL A 10 -13.91 12.27 30.31
N THR A 11 -14.97 11.52 30.04
CA THR A 11 -15.10 10.15 30.52
C THR A 11 -13.94 9.37 29.91
N SER A 12 -13.09 8.82 30.76
CA SER A 12 -12.03 7.89 30.38
C SER A 12 -12.68 6.74 29.60
N LEU A 13 -12.56 6.80 28.28
CA LEU A 13 -13.13 5.81 27.37
C LEU A 13 -12.30 4.53 27.48
N ASN A 14 -12.73 3.63 28.36
CA ASN A 14 -12.09 2.34 28.56
C ASN A 14 -12.73 1.35 27.56
N LEU A 15 -12.09 1.12 26.40
CA LEU A 15 -12.45 0.05 25.49
C LEU A 15 -12.30 -1.29 26.24
N SER A 16 -13.42 -1.88 26.66
CA SER A 16 -13.46 -3.12 27.44
C SER A 16 -14.49 -4.10 26.90
N GLY A 17 -14.35 -5.36 27.24
CA GLY A 17 -15.34 -6.39 26.94
C GLY A 17 -15.52 -6.65 25.45
N VAL A 18 -16.77 -6.59 24.97
CA VAL A 18 -17.18 -6.94 23.61
C VAL A 18 -16.50 -6.07 22.55
N ASN A 19 -16.32 -4.78 22.82
CA ASN A 19 -15.68 -3.85 21.87
C ASN A 19 -14.23 -4.23 21.58
N LEU A 20 -13.46 -4.62 22.59
CA LEU A 20 -12.10 -5.09 22.40
C LEU A 20 -12.04 -6.41 21.62
N THR A 21 -13.02 -7.28 21.80
CA THR A 21 -13.15 -8.51 21.04
C THR A 21 -13.38 -8.22 19.55
N PHE A 22 -14.24 -7.24 19.20
CA PHE A 22 -14.40 -6.82 17.80
C PHE A 22 -13.10 -6.31 17.19
N VAL A 23 -12.33 -5.49 17.89
CA VAL A 23 -11.02 -5.02 17.40
C VAL A 23 -10.06 -6.19 17.18
N ALA A 24 -10.04 -7.18 18.08
CA ALA A 24 -9.21 -8.37 17.90
C ALA A 24 -9.64 -9.21 16.69
N VAL A 25 -10.95 -9.39 16.48
CA VAL A 25 -11.49 -10.09 15.30
C VAL A 25 -11.11 -9.36 14.00
N VAL A 26 -11.19 -8.03 13.98
CA VAL A 26 -10.72 -7.23 12.83
C VAL A 26 -9.24 -7.46 12.57
N GLY A 27 -8.40 -7.51 13.61
CA GLY A 27 -6.98 -7.83 13.48
C GLY A 27 -6.74 -9.22 12.88
N VAL A 28 -7.53 -10.22 13.26
CA VAL A 28 -7.48 -11.57 12.65
C VAL A 28 -7.89 -11.55 11.18
N ILE A 29 -8.93 -10.81 10.82
CA ILE A 29 -9.35 -10.65 9.41
C ILE A 29 -8.23 -9.98 8.59
N ALA A 30 -7.56 -8.98 9.16
CA ALA A 30 -6.41 -8.34 8.52
C ALA A 30 -5.26 -9.31 8.28
N LEU A 31 -4.97 -10.20 9.22
CA LEU A 31 -3.98 -11.27 9.05
C LEU A 31 -4.39 -12.28 7.97
N ILE A 32 -5.67 -12.60 7.86
CA ILE A 32 -6.20 -13.45 6.77
C ILE A 32 -5.93 -12.78 5.42
N ALA A 33 -6.14 -11.45 5.28
CA ALA A 33 -5.80 -10.73 4.05
C ALA A 33 -4.31 -10.86 3.70
N LEU A 34 -3.40 -10.76 4.68
CA LEU A 34 -1.96 -10.93 4.46
C LEU A 34 -1.60 -12.36 4.05
N VAL A 35 -2.25 -13.37 4.63
CA VAL A 35 -2.09 -14.77 4.21
C VAL A 35 -2.57 -14.95 2.77
N MET A 36 -3.71 -14.36 2.39
CA MET A 36 -4.22 -14.41 1.03
C MET A 36 -3.26 -13.72 0.04
N ALA A 37 -2.68 -12.59 0.42
CA ALA A 37 -1.63 -11.94 -0.37
C ALA A 37 -0.45 -12.91 -0.63
N MET A 38 0.00 -13.65 0.38
CA MET A 38 1.06 -14.63 0.21
C MET A 38 0.68 -15.80 -0.70
N ILE A 39 -0.57 -16.27 -0.64
CA ILE A 39 -1.09 -17.33 -1.52
C ILE A 39 -1.06 -16.84 -2.97
N PHE A 40 -1.59 -15.64 -3.25
CA PHE A 40 -1.58 -15.08 -4.61
C PHE A 40 -0.16 -14.87 -5.13
N ARG A 41 0.78 -14.41 -4.30
CA ARG A 41 2.19 -14.34 -4.67
C ARG A 41 2.75 -15.69 -5.09
N ARG A 42 2.45 -16.77 -4.34
CA ARG A 42 2.91 -18.13 -4.69
C ARG A 42 2.31 -18.60 -6.01
N GLU A 43 1.02 -18.35 -6.25
CA GLU A 43 0.35 -18.70 -7.51
C GLU A 43 1.02 -18.00 -8.71
N VAL A 44 1.31 -16.70 -8.60
CA VAL A 44 1.97 -15.93 -9.67
C VAL A 44 3.38 -16.46 -9.94
N LEU A 45 4.17 -16.72 -8.90
CA LEU A 45 5.55 -17.20 -9.03
C LEU A 45 5.66 -18.63 -9.53
N ALA A 46 4.61 -19.44 -9.39
CA ALA A 46 4.55 -20.81 -9.90
C ALA A 46 4.32 -20.87 -11.43
N ALA A 47 3.90 -19.76 -12.05
CA ALA A 47 3.70 -19.71 -13.50
C ALA A 47 5.05 -19.70 -14.26
N ASN A 48 5.01 -20.20 -15.52
CA ASN A 48 6.19 -20.28 -16.39
C ASN A 48 6.75 -18.89 -16.69
N ASP A 49 8.06 -18.70 -16.53
CA ASP A 49 8.78 -17.45 -16.76
C ASP A 49 9.31 -17.28 -18.21
N GLY A 50 8.91 -18.16 -19.12
CA GLY A 50 9.13 -18.01 -20.57
C GLY A 50 10.50 -18.46 -21.06
N THR A 51 10.90 -17.94 -22.23
CA THR A 51 12.15 -18.28 -22.91
C THR A 51 13.36 -17.62 -22.28
N PRO A 52 14.59 -18.12 -22.53
CA PRO A 52 15.83 -17.48 -22.05
C PRO A 52 15.96 -15.99 -22.43
N ASN A 53 15.49 -15.61 -23.62
CA ASN A 53 15.48 -14.21 -24.06
C ASN A 53 14.51 -13.36 -23.23
N MET A 54 13.30 -13.86 -22.97
CA MET A 54 12.33 -13.16 -22.10
C MET A 54 12.87 -13.00 -20.67
N GLN A 55 13.53 -14.02 -20.15
CA GLN A 55 14.16 -13.99 -18.83
C GLN A 55 15.34 -13.02 -18.76
N SER A 56 16.12 -12.86 -19.85
CA SER A 56 17.24 -11.91 -19.89
C SER A 56 16.74 -10.46 -19.80
N ILE A 57 15.69 -10.12 -20.54
CA ILE A 57 15.05 -8.81 -20.50
C ILE A 57 14.44 -8.58 -19.11
N ALA A 58 13.70 -9.56 -18.58
CA ALA A 58 13.11 -9.45 -17.25
C ALA A 58 14.14 -9.25 -16.14
N ARG A 59 15.33 -9.86 -16.25
CA ARG A 59 16.43 -9.62 -15.31
C ARG A 59 16.96 -8.19 -15.40
N ALA A 60 17.12 -7.64 -16.59
CA ALA A 60 17.56 -6.25 -16.75
C ALA A 60 16.55 -5.26 -16.13
N VAL A 61 15.24 -5.47 -16.33
CA VAL A 61 14.19 -4.66 -15.69
C VAL A 61 14.21 -4.82 -14.17
N GLN A 62 14.38 -6.04 -13.64
CA GLN A 62 14.47 -6.29 -12.20
C GLN A 62 15.70 -5.62 -11.57
N GLU A 63 16.84 -5.60 -12.25
CA GLU A 63 18.05 -4.93 -11.79
C GLU A 63 17.85 -3.41 -11.73
N GLY A 64 17.32 -2.81 -12.79
CA GLY A 64 17.00 -1.38 -12.80
C GLY A 64 16.00 -0.98 -11.73
N ALA A 65 14.92 -1.75 -11.58
CA ALA A 65 13.90 -1.54 -10.55
C ALA A 65 14.48 -1.62 -9.12
N SER A 66 15.35 -2.60 -8.86
CA SER A 66 16.01 -2.74 -7.56
C SER A 66 16.97 -1.58 -7.26
N ALA A 67 17.73 -1.14 -8.27
CA ALA A 67 18.63 0.00 -8.15
C ALA A 67 17.86 1.30 -7.82
N TYR A 68 16.76 1.53 -8.52
CA TYR A 68 15.90 2.69 -8.28
C TYR A 68 15.35 2.69 -6.84
N LEU A 69 14.67 1.59 -6.42
CA LEU A 69 14.13 1.51 -5.07
C LEU A 69 15.18 1.66 -3.98
N GLY A 70 16.34 1.03 -4.16
CA GLY A 70 17.45 1.15 -3.21
C GLY A 70 17.92 2.60 -3.04
N ARG A 71 17.98 3.37 -4.14
CA ARG A 71 18.30 4.78 -4.10
C ARG A 71 17.20 5.62 -3.44
N GLN A 72 15.95 5.39 -3.84
CA GLN A 72 14.80 6.11 -3.32
C GLN A 72 14.64 5.89 -1.82
N PHE A 73 14.63 4.65 -1.34
CA PHE A 73 14.49 4.37 0.09
C PHE A 73 15.62 4.93 0.94
N ARG A 74 16.85 4.93 0.44
CA ARG A 74 17.96 5.58 1.15
C ARG A 74 17.73 7.09 1.32
N THR A 75 17.22 7.76 0.30
CA THR A 75 16.90 9.18 0.38
C THR A 75 15.73 9.41 1.32
N LEU A 76 14.63 8.64 1.18
CA LEU A 76 13.44 8.77 2.00
C LEU A 76 13.69 8.45 3.48
N SER A 77 14.60 7.53 3.79
CA SER A 77 14.94 7.22 5.18
C SER A 77 15.53 8.42 5.93
N VAL A 78 16.29 9.29 5.24
CA VAL A 78 16.81 10.52 5.85
C VAL A 78 15.67 11.47 6.23
N PHE A 79 14.70 11.67 5.33
CA PHE A 79 13.53 12.50 5.60
C PHE A 79 12.64 11.89 6.70
N ALA A 80 12.46 10.55 6.70
CA ALA A 80 11.70 9.87 7.73
C ALA A 80 12.31 10.02 9.12
N VAL A 81 13.64 9.93 9.22
CA VAL A 81 14.35 10.15 10.50
C VAL A 81 14.21 11.61 10.95
N ALA A 82 14.35 12.57 10.05
CA ALA A 82 14.17 13.99 10.38
C ALA A 82 12.74 14.27 10.87
N ALA A 83 11.73 13.74 10.17
CA ALA A 83 10.32 13.89 10.56
C ALA A 83 10.00 13.20 11.89
N PHE A 84 10.61 12.04 12.18
CA PHE A 84 10.49 11.37 13.47
C PHE A 84 10.91 12.28 14.63
N PHE A 85 12.08 12.92 14.54
CA PHE A 85 12.54 13.85 15.57
C PHE A 85 11.69 15.10 15.64
N LEU A 86 11.21 15.62 14.50
CA LEU A 86 10.29 16.74 14.48
C LEU A 86 8.99 16.42 15.23
N LEU A 87 8.39 15.25 14.97
CA LEU A 87 7.18 14.80 15.66
C LEU A 87 7.39 14.60 17.16
N LEU A 88 8.59 14.16 17.57
CA LEU A 88 8.93 13.99 18.97
C LEU A 88 8.96 15.34 19.72
N LEU A 89 9.34 16.43 19.02
CA LEU A 89 9.36 17.79 19.61
C LEU A 89 7.95 18.40 19.69
N LEU A 90 7.01 17.99 18.85
CA LEU A 90 5.65 18.54 18.86
C LEU A 90 4.87 18.11 20.10
N PRO A 91 4.29 19.06 20.85
CA PRO A 91 3.59 18.76 22.10
C PRO A 91 2.34 17.91 21.85
N VAL A 92 2.06 17.03 22.81
CA VAL A 92 0.83 16.26 22.93
C VAL A 92 0.33 16.41 24.36
N HIS A 93 -0.96 16.58 24.54
CA HIS A 93 -1.55 16.64 25.88
C HIS A 93 -1.50 15.25 26.54
N ALA A 94 -1.19 15.21 27.82
CA ALA A 94 -1.25 13.98 28.60
C ALA A 94 -2.69 13.49 28.68
N SER A 95 -2.88 12.18 28.64
CA SER A 95 -4.16 11.53 28.92
C SER A 95 -4.23 11.04 30.36
N ALA A 96 -5.36 10.44 30.75
CA ALA A 96 -5.51 9.83 32.07
C ALA A 96 -4.61 8.59 32.25
N GLU A 97 -4.27 7.89 31.16
CA GLU A 97 -3.51 6.64 31.19
C GLU A 97 -2.02 6.85 30.84
N PHE A 98 -1.69 7.82 29.97
CA PHE A 98 -0.34 8.01 29.46
C PHE A 98 0.20 9.42 29.64
N SER A 99 1.48 9.52 29.98
CA SER A 99 2.18 10.81 30.04
C SER A 99 2.33 11.44 28.66
N SER A 100 2.44 12.78 28.60
CA SER A 100 2.71 13.51 27.36
C SER A 100 3.96 12.99 26.63
N LEU A 101 5.01 12.64 27.34
CA LEU A 101 6.23 12.10 26.75
C LEU A 101 5.99 10.72 26.11
N THR A 102 5.27 9.84 26.80
CA THR A 102 4.92 8.51 26.28
C THR A 102 4.12 8.62 24.98
N LEU A 103 3.08 9.47 24.96
CA LEU A 103 2.27 9.67 23.75
C LEU A 103 3.08 10.26 22.59
N ARG A 104 4.01 11.19 22.83
CA ARG A 104 4.91 11.72 21.79
C ARG A 104 5.79 10.62 21.20
N ILE A 105 6.40 9.80 22.04
CA ILE A 105 7.25 8.68 21.60
C ILE A 105 6.41 7.69 20.80
N CYS A 106 5.25 7.26 21.30
CA CYS A 106 4.38 6.30 20.62
C CYS A 106 3.87 6.84 19.29
N ARG A 107 3.48 8.13 19.20
CA ARG A 107 3.08 8.77 17.94
C ARG A 107 4.23 8.80 16.94
N SER A 108 5.45 9.13 17.37
CA SER A 108 6.62 9.15 16.49
C SER A 108 7.03 7.76 16.03
N VAL A 109 6.92 6.74 16.88
CA VAL A 109 7.14 5.34 16.50
C VAL A 109 6.05 4.86 15.53
N ALA A 110 4.79 5.23 15.76
CA ALA A 110 3.69 4.92 14.84
C ALA A 110 3.89 5.58 13.46
N PHE A 111 4.46 6.79 13.41
CA PHE A 111 4.89 7.43 12.16
C PHE A 111 5.90 6.58 11.39
N LEU A 112 6.94 6.08 12.06
CA LEU A 112 7.89 5.17 11.40
C LEU A 112 7.22 3.88 10.95
N ALA A 113 6.30 3.32 11.73
CA ALA A 113 5.55 2.12 11.34
C ALA A 113 4.70 2.37 10.09
N GLY A 114 3.98 3.50 10.00
CA GLY A 114 3.22 3.90 8.82
C GLY A 114 4.11 4.08 7.58
N ALA A 115 5.26 4.75 7.73
CA ALA A 115 6.24 4.91 6.67
C ALA A 115 6.81 3.55 6.20
N VAL A 116 7.17 2.66 7.13
CA VAL A 116 7.67 1.32 6.81
C VAL A 116 6.60 0.49 6.10
N PHE A 117 5.35 0.55 6.53
CA PHE A 117 4.26 -0.18 5.86
C PHE A 117 4.03 0.33 4.44
N SER A 118 4.04 1.65 4.23
CA SER A 118 3.94 2.24 2.89
C SER A 118 5.12 1.82 2.00
N ALA A 119 6.35 1.87 2.51
CA ALA A 119 7.55 1.40 1.81
C ALA A 119 7.43 -0.09 1.45
N LEU A 120 6.99 -0.91 2.40
CA LEU A 120 6.85 -2.35 2.21
C LEU A 120 5.84 -2.68 1.13
N ILE A 121 4.71 -1.98 1.07
CA ILE A 121 3.69 -2.20 0.04
C ILE A 121 4.22 -1.81 -1.33
N GLY A 122 4.86 -0.65 -1.47
CA GLY A 122 5.49 -0.25 -2.73
C GLY A 122 6.57 -1.23 -3.17
N PHE A 123 7.41 -1.70 -2.23
CA PHE A 123 8.42 -2.72 -2.49
C PHE A 123 7.81 -4.05 -2.93
N LEU A 124 6.84 -4.59 -2.19
CA LEU A 124 6.18 -5.88 -2.49
C LEU A 124 5.44 -5.83 -3.82
N GLY A 125 4.75 -4.71 -4.09
CA GLY A 125 4.03 -4.48 -5.34
C GLY A 125 4.98 -4.54 -6.54
N MET A 126 6.02 -3.71 -6.54
CA MET A 126 6.99 -3.69 -7.63
C MET A 126 7.81 -4.98 -7.72
N TRP A 127 8.24 -5.53 -6.60
CA TRP A 127 9.02 -6.77 -6.58
C TRP A 127 8.27 -7.93 -7.26
N LEU A 128 6.95 -8.03 -7.03
CA LEU A 128 6.13 -9.03 -7.69
C LEU A 128 5.82 -8.64 -9.14
N ALA A 129 5.52 -7.37 -9.44
CA ALA A 129 5.17 -6.91 -10.77
C ALA A 129 6.27 -7.20 -11.80
N VAL A 130 7.53 -6.82 -11.52
CA VAL A 130 8.66 -7.07 -12.42
C VAL A 130 8.96 -8.57 -12.64
N ARG A 131 8.43 -9.43 -11.81
CA ARG A 131 8.49 -10.91 -11.97
C ARG A 131 7.24 -11.46 -12.63
N ALA A 132 6.10 -10.81 -12.44
CA ALA A 132 4.84 -11.19 -13.04
C ALA A 132 4.80 -10.84 -14.55
N ASN A 133 5.38 -9.72 -14.95
CA ASN A 133 5.36 -9.25 -16.35
C ASN A 133 5.83 -10.32 -17.33
N VAL A 134 6.97 -10.94 -17.10
CA VAL A 134 7.49 -12.01 -17.96
C VAL A 134 6.58 -13.24 -17.96
N ARG A 135 5.93 -13.56 -16.84
CA ARG A 135 5.00 -14.68 -16.73
C ARG A 135 3.68 -14.42 -17.44
N VAL A 136 3.20 -13.17 -17.38
CA VAL A 136 2.03 -12.73 -18.16
C VAL A 136 2.33 -12.82 -19.66
N ALA A 137 3.49 -12.33 -20.09
CA ALA A 137 3.91 -12.39 -21.50
C ALA A 137 4.09 -13.86 -21.97
N SER A 138 4.69 -14.73 -21.15
CA SER A 138 4.81 -16.16 -21.45
C SER A 138 3.44 -16.84 -21.56
N ALA A 139 2.56 -16.59 -20.61
CA ALA A 139 1.21 -17.14 -20.60
C ALA A 139 0.38 -16.66 -21.80
N ALA A 140 0.52 -15.38 -22.18
CA ALA A 140 -0.14 -14.82 -23.34
C ALA A 140 0.31 -15.49 -24.65
N ARG A 141 1.62 -15.75 -24.77
CA ARG A 141 2.19 -16.42 -25.95
C ARG A 141 1.75 -17.88 -26.06
N ASP A 142 1.79 -18.63 -24.97
CA ASP A 142 1.62 -20.08 -24.97
C ASP A 142 0.14 -20.49 -24.79
N GLY A 143 -0.67 -19.72 -24.07
CA GLY A 143 -2.05 -20.05 -23.72
C GLY A 143 -3.08 -18.97 -24.02
N GLY A 144 -2.65 -17.85 -24.62
CA GLY A 144 -3.53 -16.74 -25.00
C GLY A 144 -3.96 -15.84 -23.83
N ARG A 145 -5.07 -15.13 -24.03
CA ARG A 145 -5.54 -14.07 -23.12
C ARG A 145 -5.86 -14.56 -21.70
N ASP A 146 -6.59 -15.67 -21.57
CA ASP A 146 -7.21 -16.05 -20.30
C ASP A 146 -6.20 -16.42 -19.20
N PRO A 147 -5.16 -17.24 -19.44
CA PRO A 147 -4.12 -17.48 -18.45
C PRO A 147 -3.28 -16.24 -18.14
N ALA A 148 -3.01 -15.38 -19.13
CA ALA A 148 -2.29 -14.13 -18.93
C ALA A 148 -3.06 -13.18 -18.00
N MET A 149 -4.35 -12.99 -18.25
CA MET A 149 -5.25 -12.16 -17.45
C MET A 149 -5.36 -12.68 -16.01
N ARG A 150 -5.39 -14.01 -15.82
CA ARG A 150 -5.42 -14.60 -14.48
C ARG A 150 -4.16 -14.27 -13.68
N ILE A 151 -2.97 -14.37 -14.29
CA ILE A 151 -1.71 -14.03 -13.62
C ILE A 151 -1.67 -12.54 -13.27
N ALA A 152 -2.02 -11.66 -14.22
CA ALA A 152 -2.07 -10.22 -14.01
C ALA A 152 -3.03 -9.85 -12.88
N PHE A 153 -4.25 -10.41 -12.89
CA PHE A 153 -5.26 -10.16 -11.86
C PHE A 153 -4.81 -10.65 -10.47
N ARG A 154 -4.16 -11.82 -10.38
CA ARG A 154 -3.59 -12.33 -9.13
C ARG A 154 -2.44 -11.48 -8.60
N THR A 155 -1.67 -10.87 -9.50
CA THR A 155 -0.62 -9.91 -9.12
C THR A 155 -1.22 -8.66 -8.48
N GLY A 156 -2.25 -8.07 -9.07
CA GLY A 156 -3.00 -6.96 -8.48
C GLY A 156 -3.68 -7.34 -7.16
N ALA A 157 -4.29 -8.52 -7.09
CA ALA A 157 -4.91 -9.03 -5.87
C ALA A 157 -3.91 -9.20 -4.72
N HIS A 158 -2.65 -9.61 -4.99
CA HIS A 158 -1.60 -9.64 -3.97
C HIS A 158 -1.35 -8.27 -3.37
N VAL A 159 -1.17 -7.25 -4.21
CA VAL A 159 -0.91 -5.87 -3.75
C VAL A 159 -2.12 -5.34 -2.98
N GLY A 160 -3.34 -5.51 -3.50
CA GLY A 160 -4.57 -5.07 -2.83
C GLY A 160 -4.75 -5.71 -1.46
N MET A 161 -4.57 -7.04 -1.34
CA MET A 161 -4.67 -7.75 -0.06
C MET A 161 -3.57 -7.34 0.93
N ALA A 162 -2.35 -7.09 0.46
CA ALA A 162 -1.27 -6.58 1.30
C ALA A 162 -1.58 -5.17 1.82
N THR A 163 -2.12 -4.30 0.95
CA THR A 163 -2.51 -2.92 1.29
C THR A 163 -3.57 -2.89 2.38
N VAL A 164 -4.71 -3.54 2.16
CA VAL A 164 -5.80 -3.55 3.15
C VAL A 164 -5.43 -4.32 4.41
N GLY A 165 -4.66 -5.40 4.26
CA GLY A 165 -4.19 -6.21 5.37
C GLY A 165 -3.26 -5.45 6.31
N LEU A 166 -2.22 -4.79 5.78
CA LEU A 166 -1.27 -4.01 6.60
C LEU A 166 -1.93 -2.77 7.20
N GLY A 167 -2.76 -2.05 6.44
CA GLY A 167 -3.44 -0.86 6.93
C GLY A 167 -4.42 -1.18 8.07
N LEU A 168 -5.26 -2.19 7.87
CA LEU A 168 -6.23 -2.61 8.88
C LEU A 168 -5.55 -3.26 10.10
N PHE A 169 -4.49 -4.04 9.89
CA PHE A 169 -3.70 -4.62 10.97
C PHE A 169 -3.03 -3.53 11.82
N GLY A 170 -2.37 -2.56 11.17
CA GLY A 170 -1.71 -1.45 11.87
C GLY A 170 -2.71 -0.62 12.69
N ALA A 171 -3.84 -0.24 12.10
CA ALA A 171 -4.86 0.52 12.80
C ALA A 171 -5.50 -0.27 13.95
N SER A 172 -5.88 -1.53 13.72
CA SER A 172 -6.47 -2.37 14.77
C SER A 172 -5.50 -2.66 15.91
N LEU A 173 -4.21 -2.86 15.63
CA LEU A 173 -3.18 -3.06 16.64
C LEU A 173 -3.03 -1.83 17.54
N VAL A 174 -2.98 -0.63 16.95
CA VAL A 174 -2.89 0.62 17.70
C VAL A 174 -4.15 0.83 18.56
N VAL A 175 -5.34 0.59 18.01
CA VAL A 175 -6.59 0.70 18.77
C VAL A 175 -6.64 -0.33 19.89
N PHE A 176 -6.17 -1.55 19.67
CA PHE A 176 -6.13 -2.60 20.67
C PHE A 176 -5.23 -2.27 21.85
N ILE A 177 -4.05 -1.69 21.59
CA ILE A 177 -3.05 -1.36 22.62
C ILE A 177 -3.41 -0.07 23.36
N PHE A 178 -3.72 1.01 22.62
CA PHE A 178 -3.85 2.36 23.15
C PHE A 178 -5.29 2.81 23.38
N ARG A 179 -6.26 1.98 23.01
CA ARG A 179 -7.68 2.20 23.29
C ARG A 179 -8.14 3.64 23.01
N GLY A 180 -8.56 4.37 24.05
CA GLY A 180 -9.01 5.75 23.98
C GLY A 180 -7.96 6.73 23.40
N ASP A 181 -6.67 6.48 23.57
CA ASP A 181 -5.59 7.32 23.06
C ASP A 181 -5.13 6.95 21.63
N ALA A 182 -5.70 5.88 21.06
CA ALA A 182 -5.35 5.40 19.73
C ALA A 182 -5.41 6.48 18.63
N PRO A 183 -6.42 7.37 18.55
CA PRO A 183 -6.45 8.42 17.53
C PRO A 183 -5.20 9.29 17.51
N THR A 184 -4.70 9.73 18.66
CA THR A 184 -3.50 10.55 18.78
C THR A 184 -2.24 9.84 18.24
N ILE A 185 -2.16 8.53 18.42
CA ILE A 185 -1.04 7.73 17.93
C ILE A 185 -1.19 7.43 16.45
N LEU A 186 -2.44 7.18 15.99
CA LEU A 186 -2.77 6.93 14.60
C LEU A 186 -2.54 8.16 13.70
N GLU A 187 -2.58 9.39 14.24
CA GLU A 187 -2.12 10.58 13.50
C GLU A 187 -0.69 10.40 13.00
N GLY A 188 0.21 9.89 13.84
CA GLY A 188 1.56 9.56 13.44
C GLY A 188 1.60 8.50 12.34
N PHE A 189 0.89 7.39 12.52
CA PHE A 189 0.82 6.30 11.56
C PHE A 189 0.33 6.78 10.17
N GLY A 190 -0.77 7.55 10.13
CA GLY A 190 -1.31 8.11 8.90
C GLY A 190 -0.34 9.08 8.23
N PHE A 191 0.30 9.97 9.03
CA PHE A 191 1.28 10.92 8.49
C PHE A 191 2.53 10.22 7.92
N GLY A 192 3.00 9.15 8.55
CA GLY A 192 4.12 8.35 8.05
C GLY A 192 3.79 7.67 6.72
N ALA A 193 2.60 7.09 6.63
CA ALA A 193 2.08 6.49 5.39
C ALA A 193 2.00 7.53 4.27
N ALA A 194 1.40 8.70 4.54
CA ALA A 194 1.20 9.77 3.59
C ALA A 194 2.51 10.38 3.10
N MET A 195 3.43 10.68 4.00
CA MET A 195 4.72 11.26 3.62
C MET A 195 5.48 10.35 2.66
N LEU A 196 5.57 9.06 2.98
CA LEU A 196 6.32 8.14 2.13
C LEU A 196 5.63 7.91 0.78
N ALA A 197 4.31 7.72 0.79
CA ALA A 197 3.53 7.53 -0.42
C ALA A 197 3.64 8.72 -1.37
N MET A 198 3.52 9.94 -0.87
CA MET A 198 3.67 11.16 -1.66
C MET A 198 5.03 11.21 -2.37
N PHE A 199 6.13 10.95 -1.66
CA PHE A 199 7.45 10.96 -2.27
C PHE A 199 7.66 9.80 -3.24
N MET A 200 7.12 8.63 -2.97
CA MET A 200 7.17 7.49 -3.89
C MET A 200 6.35 7.78 -5.16
N ARG A 201 5.16 8.35 -5.02
CA ARG A 201 4.28 8.70 -6.12
C ARG A 201 4.88 9.78 -7.02
N VAL A 202 5.35 10.89 -6.43
CA VAL A 202 5.93 12.01 -7.17
C VAL A 202 7.27 11.59 -7.79
N GLY A 203 8.17 10.98 -7.02
CA GLY A 203 9.47 10.53 -7.52
C GLY A 203 9.35 9.46 -8.60
N GLY A 204 8.46 8.49 -8.41
CA GLY A 204 8.15 7.46 -9.40
C GLY A 204 7.60 8.07 -10.69
N GLY A 205 6.61 8.95 -10.60
CA GLY A 205 6.01 9.61 -11.76
C GLY A 205 6.99 10.47 -12.56
N ILE A 206 7.89 11.20 -11.88
CA ILE A 206 8.95 11.96 -12.56
C ILE A 206 9.89 11.01 -13.31
N PHE A 207 10.33 9.92 -12.67
CA PHE A 207 11.21 8.95 -13.30
C PHE A 207 10.56 8.28 -14.51
N THR A 208 9.31 7.82 -14.37
CA THR A 208 8.53 7.21 -15.46
C THR A 208 8.44 8.15 -16.66
N LYS A 209 8.05 9.40 -16.47
CA LYS A 209 7.94 10.35 -17.56
C LYS A 209 9.27 10.74 -18.18
N ALA A 210 10.33 10.83 -17.39
CA ALA A 210 11.66 11.08 -17.93
C ALA A 210 12.20 9.91 -18.77
N ALA A 211 11.93 8.68 -18.35
CA ALA A 211 12.32 7.46 -19.07
C ALA A 211 11.54 7.32 -20.39
N ASP A 212 10.21 7.47 -20.35
CA ASP A 212 9.28 7.43 -21.50
C ASP A 212 9.69 8.46 -22.58
N VAL A 213 9.78 9.74 -22.20
CA VAL A 213 10.20 10.79 -23.14
C VAL A 213 11.61 10.57 -23.66
N GLY A 214 12.53 10.09 -22.83
CA GLY A 214 13.90 9.77 -23.24
C GLY A 214 13.96 8.62 -24.23
N ALA A 215 13.18 7.56 -24.02
CA ALA A 215 13.07 6.42 -24.93
C ALA A 215 12.48 6.83 -26.28
N ASP A 216 11.45 7.65 -26.27
CA ASP A 216 10.80 8.17 -27.46
C ASP A 216 11.74 9.08 -28.30
N LEU A 217 12.47 9.98 -27.66
CA LEU A 217 13.43 10.85 -28.35
C LEU A 217 14.52 10.03 -29.02
N VAL A 218 15.14 9.09 -28.34
CA VAL A 218 16.20 8.25 -28.91
C VAL A 218 15.61 7.35 -30.01
N GLY A 219 14.49 6.68 -29.77
CA GLY A 219 13.90 5.74 -30.71
C GLY A 219 13.31 6.44 -31.93
N LYS A 220 12.29 7.24 -31.73
CA LYS A 220 11.49 7.81 -32.83
C LYS A 220 12.20 8.95 -33.55
N VAL A 221 12.88 9.87 -32.79
CA VAL A 221 13.45 11.09 -33.36
C VAL A 221 14.88 10.86 -33.88
N GLU A 222 15.77 10.28 -33.06
CA GLU A 222 17.18 10.14 -33.44
C GLU A 222 17.44 8.92 -34.32
N LYS A 223 16.80 7.79 -34.06
CA LYS A 223 17.06 6.51 -34.73
C LYS A 223 15.98 6.10 -35.74
N ASN A 224 14.82 6.75 -35.71
CA ASN A 224 13.66 6.45 -36.56
C ASN A 224 13.28 4.95 -36.52
N ILE A 225 13.26 4.38 -35.33
CA ILE A 225 12.86 3.01 -35.03
C ILE A 225 11.50 3.00 -34.30
N PRO A 226 10.72 1.90 -34.41
CA PRO A 226 9.46 1.78 -33.70
C PRO A 226 9.61 1.94 -32.19
N GLU A 227 8.52 2.30 -31.52
CA GLU A 227 8.38 2.27 -30.06
C GLU A 227 8.67 0.86 -29.56
N ASP A 228 9.25 0.73 -28.38
CA ASP A 228 9.63 -0.56 -27.76
C ASP A 228 10.61 -1.43 -28.59
N ASP A 229 11.29 -0.85 -29.57
CA ASP A 229 12.28 -1.59 -30.35
C ASP A 229 13.45 -2.08 -29.45
N PRO A 230 13.79 -3.38 -29.47
CA PRO A 230 14.84 -3.93 -28.62
C PRO A 230 16.25 -3.37 -28.90
N ARG A 231 16.44 -2.65 -29.98
CA ARG A 231 17.68 -1.93 -30.30
C ARG A 231 17.82 -0.62 -29.54
N ASN A 232 16.72 -0.11 -28.97
CA ASN A 232 16.72 1.09 -28.15
C ASN A 232 17.06 0.73 -26.70
N ALA A 233 18.25 1.10 -26.25
CA ALA A 233 18.71 0.82 -24.88
C ALA A 233 17.83 1.52 -23.81
N ALA A 234 17.14 2.60 -24.16
CA ALA A 234 16.26 3.32 -23.25
C ALA A 234 14.93 2.59 -22.96
N THR A 235 14.53 1.62 -23.78
CA THR A 235 13.32 0.80 -23.57
C THR A 235 13.34 0.06 -22.23
N ILE A 236 14.51 -0.39 -21.75
CA ILE A 236 14.63 -1.00 -20.42
C ILE A 236 14.35 0.02 -19.32
N ALA A 237 14.85 1.24 -19.46
CA ALA A 237 14.62 2.31 -18.48
C ALA A 237 13.13 2.71 -18.44
N ASP A 238 12.48 2.74 -19.59
CA ASP A 238 11.06 3.02 -19.74
C ASP A 238 10.21 1.94 -19.05
N ASN A 239 10.46 0.68 -19.33
CA ASN A 239 9.82 -0.44 -18.63
C ASN A 239 10.07 -0.44 -17.10
N VAL A 240 11.24 -0.01 -16.64
CA VAL A 240 11.51 0.20 -15.22
C VAL A 240 10.65 1.33 -14.68
N GLY A 241 10.51 2.42 -15.44
CA GLY A 241 9.69 3.58 -15.10
C GLY A 241 8.25 3.21 -14.82
N ASP A 242 7.61 2.45 -15.72
CA ASP A 242 6.23 1.99 -15.56
C ASP A 242 6.05 1.19 -14.26
N ASN A 243 6.96 0.26 -13.98
CA ASN A 243 6.88 -0.50 -12.73
C ASN A 243 7.12 0.37 -11.48
N VAL A 244 7.95 1.39 -11.57
CA VAL A 244 8.20 2.33 -10.47
C VAL A 244 6.99 3.24 -10.24
N GLY A 245 6.44 3.84 -11.30
CA GLY A 245 5.29 4.75 -11.21
C GLY A 245 4.01 4.02 -10.83
N ASP A 246 3.65 3.00 -11.62
CA ASP A 246 2.34 2.37 -11.52
C ASP A 246 2.28 1.26 -10.46
N CYS A 247 3.35 0.49 -10.28
CA CYS A 247 3.31 -0.59 -9.28
C CYS A 247 3.81 -0.16 -7.91
N ALA A 248 4.93 0.58 -7.81
CA ALA A 248 5.45 0.99 -6.51
C ALA A 248 4.77 2.27 -6.00
N GLY A 249 4.73 3.31 -6.85
CA GLY A 249 4.17 4.62 -6.47
C GLY A 249 2.68 4.55 -6.19
N MET A 250 1.89 3.95 -7.10
CA MET A 250 0.44 3.82 -6.93
C MET A 250 0.05 2.86 -5.80
N ALA A 251 0.81 1.80 -5.56
CA ALA A 251 0.53 0.89 -4.44
C ALA A 251 0.70 1.60 -3.09
N ALA A 252 1.74 2.41 -2.94
CA ALA A 252 1.96 3.23 -1.75
C ALA A 252 0.86 4.29 -1.57
N ASP A 253 0.42 4.93 -2.67
CA ASP A 253 -0.66 5.91 -2.70
C ASP A 253 -2.03 5.30 -2.29
N LEU A 254 -2.32 4.09 -2.78
CA LEU A 254 -3.51 3.34 -2.35
C LEU A 254 -3.47 3.00 -0.86
N PHE A 255 -2.31 2.64 -0.34
CA PHE A 255 -2.13 2.41 1.09
C PHE A 255 -2.35 3.68 1.90
N GLU A 256 -1.79 4.79 1.47
CA GLU A 256 -2.00 6.10 2.09
C GLU A 256 -3.50 6.42 2.16
N SER A 257 -4.18 6.42 1.01
CA SER A 257 -5.59 6.76 0.91
C SER A 257 -6.45 5.90 1.85
N TYR A 258 -6.17 4.60 1.90
CA TYR A 258 -6.85 3.67 2.80
C TYR A 258 -6.55 3.96 4.27
N ALA A 259 -5.27 4.08 4.64
CA ALA A 259 -4.84 4.26 6.02
C ALA A 259 -5.29 5.62 6.58
N VAL A 260 -5.11 6.72 5.82
CA VAL A 260 -5.48 8.06 6.25
C VAL A 260 -7.00 8.20 6.39
N THR A 261 -7.77 7.64 5.45
CA THR A 261 -9.25 7.64 5.55
C THR A 261 -9.72 6.87 6.78
N LEU A 262 -9.11 5.72 7.07
CA LEU A 262 -9.42 4.93 8.26
C LEU A 262 -9.08 5.70 9.54
N VAL A 263 -7.90 6.32 9.60
CA VAL A 263 -7.45 7.14 10.74
C VAL A 263 -8.40 8.33 10.95
N ALA A 264 -8.75 9.06 9.89
CA ALA A 264 -9.69 10.17 9.96
C ALA A 264 -11.08 9.71 10.48
N SER A 265 -11.56 8.56 10.00
CA SER A 265 -12.82 7.97 10.45
C SER A 265 -12.78 7.60 11.94
N LEU A 266 -11.65 7.09 12.44
CA LEU A 266 -11.46 6.77 13.86
C LEU A 266 -11.41 8.02 14.74
N ILE A 267 -10.72 9.08 14.29
CA ILE A 267 -10.65 10.38 15.01
C ILE A 267 -12.04 11.00 15.13
N LEU A 268 -12.74 11.15 14.00
CA LEU A 268 -14.07 11.73 13.94
C LEU A 268 -15.10 10.84 14.64
N GLY A 269 -15.01 9.54 14.45
CA GLY A 269 -15.88 8.56 15.08
C GLY A 269 -15.79 8.62 16.61
N LYS A 270 -14.58 8.67 17.16
CA LYS A 270 -14.38 8.85 18.60
C LYS A 270 -15.01 10.15 19.11
N ALA A 271 -14.81 11.26 18.40
CA ALA A 271 -15.35 12.55 18.79
C ALA A 271 -16.89 12.57 18.79
N ALA A 272 -17.51 11.87 17.82
CA ALA A 272 -18.98 11.87 17.66
C ALA A 272 -19.70 10.80 18.48
N PHE A 273 -19.12 9.60 18.62
CA PHE A 273 -19.80 8.41 19.14
C PHE A 273 -19.06 7.70 20.27
N GLY A 274 -17.97 8.28 20.79
CA GLY A 274 -17.19 7.68 21.85
C GLY A 274 -16.57 6.33 21.45
N GLU A 275 -16.73 5.29 22.28
CA GLU A 275 -16.15 3.94 22.05
C GLU A 275 -16.63 3.28 20.76
N PHE A 276 -17.92 3.42 20.42
CA PHE A 276 -18.46 2.89 19.16
C PHE A 276 -17.78 3.50 17.94
N GLY A 277 -17.40 4.77 18.04
CA GLY A 277 -16.65 5.46 16.99
C GLY A 277 -15.23 4.96 16.77
N LEU A 278 -14.67 4.19 17.71
CA LEU A 278 -13.38 3.50 17.53
C LEU A 278 -13.52 2.09 16.93
N VAL A 279 -14.69 1.48 17.04
CA VAL A 279 -14.91 0.10 16.60
C VAL A 279 -15.56 0.06 15.21
N PHE A 280 -16.60 0.86 15.00
CA PHE A 280 -17.38 0.85 13.76
C PHE A 280 -16.52 1.09 12.49
N PRO A 281 -15.60 2.10 12.44
CA PRO A 281 -14.76 2.32 11.28
C PRO A 281 -13.79 1.17 10.97
N LEU A 282 -13.49 0.31 11.94
CA LEU A 282 -12.67 -0.89 11.71
C LEU A 282 -13.49 -2.06 11.14
N ILE A 283 -14.77 -2.19 11.51
CA ILE A 283 -15.63 -3.28 11.05
C ILE A 283 -15.93 -3.14 9.55
N VAL A 284 -16.19 -1.93 9.06
CA VAL A 284 -16.52 -1.68 7.65
C VAL A 284 -15.45 -2.21 6.69
N PRO A 285 -14.15 -1.81 6.83
CA PRO A 285 -13.11 -2.37 5.97
C PRO A 285 -12.82 -3.86 6.23
N ALA A 286 -13.10 -4.40 7.41
CA ALA A 286 -12.99 -5.83 7.66
C ALA A 286 -14.01 -6.63 6.82
N ILE A 287 -15.25 -6.15 6.71
CA ILE A 287 -16.24 -6.72 5.78
C ILE A 287 -15.75 -6.57 4.32
N GLY A 288 -15.17 -5.40 4.00
CA GLY A 288 -14.55 -5.14 2.69
C GLY A 288 -13.46 -6.16 2.32
N VAL A 289 -12.61 -6.57 3.27
CA VAL A 289 -11.62 -7.63 3.07
C VAL A 289 -12.27 -8.95 2.67
N ILE A 290 -13.30 -9.37 3.40
CA ILE A 290 -13.99 -10.64 3.13
C ILE A 290 -14.64 -10.62 1.75
N THR A 291 -15.35 -9.53 1.41
CA THR A 291 -16.00 -9.39 0.10
C THR A 291 -14.98 -9.32 -1.04
N ALA A 292 -13.83 -8.66 -0.82
CA ALA A 292 -12.75 -8.59 -1.79
C ALA A 292 -12.11 -9.97 -2.04
N ILE A 293 -11.88 -10.78 -1.00
CA ILE A 293 -11.41 -12.16 -1.15
C ILE A 293 -12.39 -12.97 -2.01
N ILE A 294 -13.68 -12.91 -1.70
CA ILE A 294 -14.72 -13.60 -2.47
C ILE A 294 -14.69 -13.10 -3.94
N GLY A 295 -14.63 -11.79 -4.14
CA GLY A 295 -14.57 -11.18 -5.48
C GLY A 295 -13.40 -11.67 -6.32
N VAL A 296 -12.21 -11.78 -5.72
CA VAL A 296 -11.02 -12.29 -6.42
C VAL A 296 -11.19 -13.74 -6.88
N PHE A 297 -11.91 -14.58 -6.14
CA PHE A 297 -12.17 -15.96 -6.56
C PHE A 297 -13.32 -16.09 -7.55
N LEU A 298 -14.29 -15.18 -7.52
CA LEU A 298 -15.40 -15.15 -8.46
C LEU A 298 -15.00 -14.58 -9.83
N THR A 299 -14.03 -13.68 -9.87
CA THR A 299 -13.53 -13.09 -11.12
C THR A 299 -12.75 -14.12 -11.93
N ARG A 300 -13.37 -14.62 -12.99
CA ARG A 300 -12.77 -15.61 -13.90
C ARG A 300 -13.03 -15.20 -15.35
N PRO A 301 -12.01 -15.24 -16.22
CA PRO A 301 -12.23 -15.02 -17.64
C PRO A 301 -13.16 -16.12 -18.19
N ARG A 302 -14.15 -15.74 -19.00
CA ARG A 302 -15.06 -16.68 -19.66
C ARG A 302 -14.57 -16.96 -21.07
N PRO A 303 -14.42 -18.24 -21.47
CA PRO A 303 -14.00 -18.58 -22.82
C PRO A 303 -14.94 -17.97 -23.87
N GLY A 304 -14.38 -17.26 -24.85
CA GLY A 304 -15.14 -16.68 -25.98
C GLY A 304 -15.82 -15.34 -25.70
N GLU A 305 -15.79 -14.79 -24.48
CA GLU A 305 -16.29 -13.44 -24.20
C GLU A 305 -15.21 -12.37 -24.40
N ASN A 306 -15.66 -11.17 -24.80
CA ASN A 306 -14.79 -10.02 -24.91
C ASN A 306 -14.41 -9.53 -23.49
N GLY A 307 -13.13 -9.19 -23.25
CA GLY A 307 -12.63 -8.79 -21.94
C GLY A 307 -13.38 -7.62 -21.26
N LEU A 308 -14.13 -6.84 -22.05
CA LEU A 308 -15.02 -5.78 -21.52
C LEU A 308 -16.32 -6.32 -20.90
N LYS A 309 -16.63 -7.61 -21.08
CA LYS A 309 -17.86 -8.24 -20.56
C LYS A 309 -17.59 -9.20 -19.38
N THR A 310 -16.33 -9.43 -19.04
CA THR A 310 -15.91 -10.24 -17.89
C THR A 310 -15.69 -9.36 -16.68
#